data_ba4cf1f770761d46b06a5fbb00063e1c
#
_entry.id   ba4cf1f770761d46b06a5fbb00063e1c
#
_cell.length_a   1.000
_cell.length_b   1.000
_cell.length_c   1.000
_cell.angle_alpha   90.00
_cell.angle_beta   90.00
_cell.angle_gamma   90.00
#
_symmetry.space_group_name_H-M   'P 1'
#
loop_
_entity.id
_entity.type
_entity.pdbx_description
1 polymer ?
#
loop_
_entity_poly.entity_id
_entity_poly.type
_entity_poly.pdbx_seq_one_letter_code
_entity_poly.pdbx_strand_id
1 'polypeptide(L)'
;MYKRQDKELSDEFYWAASELYITTGDSKYLKALKASPHYLETPKGNIEADDEMFWGYTAPLATISLAVVPNGLGEEQIKVARNNLIATSDNFVGQIENEGYHIPYTVEEYPWGSNSSFVNRAIFLIYANDFTGDIKYVKAAANAMDYLLGANPMNLSYITGYGTNAAKSPHHRFWAHAADENSPEPAPGALVGGPNSTSYSDPVAATLKGLCVGQTCYRDSINAWSFNEITINWNAPLVWVASALDEGKLN
;
A
#
# COMPACT_ATOMS: atom_id res chain seq x y z
N MET A 1 -0.73 8.88 25.43
CA MET A 1 -1.13 8.82 24.02
C MET A 1 0.14 9.01 23.21
N TYR A 2 0.74 7.95 22.70
CA TYR A 2 1.89 8.05 21.79
C TYR A 2 1.38 8.61 20.48
N LYS A 3 1.76 9.85 20.17
CA LYS A 3 1.55 10.40 18.85
C LYS A 3 2.56 9.70 17.93
N ARG A 4 2.09 9.04 16.89
CA ARG A 4 2.95 8.67 15.75
C ARG A 4 3.47 10.00 15.20
N GLN A 5 4.74 10.28 15.43
CA GLN A 5 5.40 11.49 14.93
C GLN A 5 6.40 11.02 13.89
N ASP A 6 6.20 11.47 12.66
CA ASP A 6 7.24 11.40 11.68
C ASP A 6 8.38 12.35 12.06
N LYS A 7 9.60 11.92 11.85
CA LYS A 7 10.80 12.74 12.13
C LYS A 7 11.30 13.43 10.87
N GLU A 8 10.92 12.93 9.72
CA GLU A 8 11.22 13.49 8.42
C GLU A 8 9.93 14.12 7.87
N LEU A 9 10.01 15.37 7.45
CA LEU A 9 8.86 16.13 6.95
C LEU A 9 9.11 16.70 5.55
N SER A 10 10.25 16.41 4.95
CA SER A 10 10.61 16.97 3.64
C SER A 10 9.72 16.44 2.52
N ASP A 11 9.22 15.24 2.68
CA ASP A 11 8.32 14.57 1.74
C ASP A 11 6.90 15.15 1.80
N GLU A 12 6.36 15.47 2.99
CA GLU A 12 5.07 16.16 3.13
C GLU A 12 5.14 17.59 2.58
N PHE A 13 6.24 18.30 2.81
CA PHE A 13 6.45 19.62 2.20
C PHE A 13 6.52 19.53 0.69
N TYR A 14 7.17 18.50 0.14
CA TYR A 14 7.19 18.25 -1.30
C TYR A 14 5.79 17.97 -1.84
N TRP A 15 5.03 17.10 -1.18
CA TRP A 15 3.65 16.79 -1.58
C TRP A 15 2.76 18.02 -1.51
N ALA A 16 2.77 18.75 -0.40
CA ALA A 16 2.00 19.99 -0.26
C ALA A 16 2.36 21.04 -1.34
N ALA A 17 3.64 21.24 -1.61
CA ALA A 17 4.09 22.17 -2.65
C ALA A 17 3.62 21.73 -4.05
N SER A 18 3.61 20.43 -4.33
CA SER A 18 3.16 19.87 -5.61
C SER A 18 1.66 20.08 -5.81
N GLU A 19 0.83 19.76 -4.82
CA GLU A 19 -0.62 19.96 -4.88
C GLU A 19 -1.00 21.44 -5.01
N LEU A 20 -0.30 22.31 -4.26
CA LEU A 20 -0.51 23.76 -4.35
C LEU A 20 -0.06 24.31 -5.70
N TYR A 21 1.01 23.79 -6.30
CA TYR A 21 1.42 24.18 -7.64
C TYR A 21 0.42 23.74 -8.70
N ILE A 22 -0.02 22.49 -8.66
CA ILE A 22 -1.05 21.96 -9.57
C ILE A 22 -2.32 22.82 -9.52
N THR A 23 -2.75 23.18 -8.30
CA THR A 23 -3.99 23.90 -8.08
C THR A 23 -3.91 25.38 -8.48
N THR A 24 -2.78 26.05 -8.20
CA THR A 24 -2.68 27.52 -8.31
C THR A 24 -1.84 28.03 -9.47
N GLY A 25 -0.90 27.20 -9.96
CA GLY A 25 0.12 27.62 -10.95
C GLY A 25 1.15 28.61 -10.41
N ASP A 26 1.15 28.90 -9.09
CA ASP A 26 2.04 29.94 -8.51
C ASP A 26 3.50 29.46 -8.50
N SER A 27 4.36 30.31 -9.04
CA SER A 27 5.81 30.05 -9.18
C SER A 27 6.53 29.85 -7.86
N LYS A 28 6.01 30.34 -6.74
CA LYS A 28 6.60 30.09 -5.40
C LYS A 28 6.57 28.62 -5.03
N TYR A 29 5.46 27.91 -5.36
CA TYR A 29 5.34 26.48 -5.12
C TYR A 29 6.17 25.67 -6.10
N LEU A 30 6.26 26.09 -7.38
CA LEU A 30 7.18 25.50 -8.35
C LEU A 30 8.62 25.56 -7.86
N LYS A 31 9.03 26.70 -7.29
CA LYS A 31 10.37 26.85 -6.73
C LYS A 31 10.59 25.92 -5.53
N ALA A 32 9.59 25.79 -4.65
CA ALA A 32 9.67 24.92 -3.47
C ALA A 32 9.77 23.44 -3.87
N LEU A 33 8.88 22.96 -4.75
CA LEU A 33 8.91 21.56 -5.18
C LEU A 33 10.19 21.19 -5.94
N LYS A 34 10.74 22.08 -6.78
CA LYS A 34 12.01 21.84 -7.49
C LYS A 34 13.24 21.86 -6.58
N ALA A 35 13.17 22.52 -5.44
CA ALA A 35 14.22 22.53 -4.44
C ALA A 35 14.19 21.32 -3.48
N SER A 36 13.12 20.53 -3.53
CA SER A 36 12.99 19.34 -2.71
C SER A 36 13.97 18.25 -3.12
N PRO A 37 14.58 17.51 -2.18
CA PRO A 37 15.34 16.31 -2.48
C PRO A 37 14.51 15.22 -3.14
N HIS A 38 13.18 15.26 -2.99
CA HIS A 38 12.24 14.29 -3.54
C HIS A 38 11.70 14.64 -4.93
N TYR A 39 12.24 15.70 -5.57
CA TYR A 39 11.71 16.19 -6.85
C TYR A 39 11.69 15.10 -7.93
N LEU A 40 10.49 14.68 -8.33
CA LEU A 40 10.17 13.62 -9.30
C LEU A 40 10.72 12.23 -8.92
N GLU A 41 11.18 12.03 -7.68
CA GLU A 41 11.65 10.73 -7.22
C GLU A 41 10.47 9.77 -6.96
N THR A 42 10.79 8.49 -7.06
CA THR A 42 9.92 7.37 -6.73
C THR A 42 10.71 6.32 -5.96
N PRO A 43 10.06 5.41 -5.22
CA PRO A 43 10.73 4.24 -4.64
C PRO A 43 11.49 3.47 -5.72
N LYS A 44 12.55 2.78 -5.34
CA LYS A 44 13.33 1.97 -6.29
C LYS A 44 12.64 0.66 -6.64
N GLY A 45 11.67 0.24 -5.83
CA GLY A 45 10.98 -1.03 -6.01
C GLY A 45 11.85 -2.25 -5.68
N ASN A 46 12.77 -2.10 -4.71
CA ASN A 46 13.61 -3.17 -4.22
C ASN A 46 12.81 -4.18 -3.40
N ILE A 47 13.49 -5.23 -2.93
CA ILE A 47 12.92 -6.26 -2.04
C ILE A 47 12.79 -5.80 -0.58
N GLU A 48 13.21 -4.58 -0.25
CA GLU A 48 13.09 -4.00 1.09
C GLU A 48 11.63 -3.67 1.40
N ALA A 49 11.20 -3.96 2.62
CA ALA A 49 9.80 -3.82 3.03
C ALA A 49 9.26 -2.38 2.92
N ASP A 50 10.13 -1.39 3.12
CA ASP A 50 9.76 0.02 3.17
C ASP A 50 10.07 0.77 1.86
N ASP A 51 10.46 0.05 0.78
CA ASP A 51 10.75 0.68 -0.52
C ASP A 51 9.47 0.88 -1.35
N GLU A 52 8.54 1.61 -0.78
CA GLU A 52 7.25 1.98 -1.36
C GLU A 52 6.70 3.23 -0.68
N MET A 53 5.56 3.76 -1.15
CA MET A 53 4.87 4.81 -0.41
C MET A 53 4.12 4.23 0.79
N PHE A 54 4.18 4.93 1.91
CA PHE A 54 3.44 4.61 3.13
C PHE A 54 3.26 5.89 3.97
N TRP A 55 2.66 5.80 5.15
CA TRP A 55 2.38 6.97 6.00
C TRP A 55 3.62 7.78 6.41
N GLY A 56 4.80 7.19 6.44
CA GLY A 56 6.08 7.83 6.75
C GLY A 56 6.93 8.16 5.51
N TYR A 57 6.40 7.95 4.30
CA TYR A 57 7.04 8.35 3.05
C TYR A 57 5.97 8.69 1.99
N THR A 58 5.58 9.94 1.96
CA THR A 58 4.49 10.47 1.13
C THR A 58 4.95 11.10 -0.18
N ALA A 59 6.26 11.29 -0.39
CA ALA A 59 6.82 11.90 -1.60
C ALA A 59 6.30 11.28 -2.92
N PRO A 60 6.12 9.95 -3.03
CA PRO A 60 5.62 9.35 -4.25
C PRO A 60 4.23 9.83 -4.67
N LEU A 61 3.36 10.20 -3.71
CA LEU A 61 2.04 10.77 -4.00
C LEU A 61 2.17 12.07 -4.80
N ALA A 62 3.13 12.91 -4.44
CA ALA A 62 3.41 14.15 -5.17
C ALA A 62 3.88 13.87 -6.60
N THR A 63 4.79 12.92 -6.78
CA THR A 63 5.30 12.55 -8.11
C THR A 63 4.20 11.95 -8.98
N ILE A 64 3.32 11.12 -8.40
CA ILE A 64 2.11 10.61 -9.08
C ILE A 64 1.21 11.76 -9.51
N SER A 65 0.86 12.69 -8.61
CA SER A 65 0.01 13.84 -8.93
C SER A 65 0.60 14.67 -10.07
N LEU A 66 1.92 14.95 -10.04
CA LEU A 66 2.61 15.69 -11.11
C LEU A 66 2.65 14.93 -12.45
N ALA A 67 2.68 13.60 -12.43
CA ALA A 67 2.69 12.76 -13.62
C ALA A 67 1.33 12.64 -14.30
N VAL A 68 0.22 12.75 -13.52
CA VAL A 68 -1.13 12.40 -13.94
C VAL A 68 -2.01 13.63 -14.14
N VAL A 69 -1.96 14.58 -13.18
CA VAL A 69 -2.84 15.74 -13.21
C VAL A 69 -2.27 16.82 -14.13
N PRO A 70 -3.06 17.42 -15.05
CA PRO A 70 -2.61 18.54 -15.87
C PRO A 70 -2.04 19.67 -15.01
N ASN A 71 -0.82 20.08 -15.32
CA ASN A 71 -0.11 21.11 -14.55
C ASN A 71 0.88 21.89 -15.45
N GLY A 72 1.52 22.91 -14.89
CA GLY A 72 2.44 23.79 -15.62
C GLY A 72 3.89 23.28 -15.73
N LEU A 73 4.20 22.04 -15.38
CA LEU A 73 5.51 21.45 -15.68
C LEU A 73 5.65 21.22 -17.18
N GLY A 74 6.86 21.36 -17.71
CA GLY A 74 7.13 21.03 -19.10
C GLY A 74 7.02 19.52 -19.38
N GLU A 75 6.76 19.17 -20.64
CA GLU A 75 6.57 17.77 -21.06
C GLU A 75 7.72 16.85 -20.64
N GLU A 76 8.96 17.34 -20.68
CA GLU A 76 10.14 16.57 -20.28
C GLU A 76 10.12 16.20 -18.79
N GLN A 77 9.68 17.10 -17.90
CA GLN A 77 9.56 16.79 -16.47
C GLN A 77 8.45 15.79 -16.19
N ILE A 78 7.31 15.93 -16.86
CA ILE A 78 6.19 14.97 -16.76
C ILE A 78 6.65 13.59 -17.26
N LYS A 79 7.40 13.54 -18.37
CA LYS A 79 7.99 12.30 -18.89
C LYS A 79 8.97 11.65 -17.89
N VAL A 80 9.80 12.46 -17.24
CA VAL A 80 10.71 11.95 -16.16
C VAL A 80 9.91 11.33 -15.03
N ALA A 81 8.86 12.01 -14.52
CA ALA A 81 8.01 11.48 -13.46
C ALA A 81 7.37 10.13 -13.86
N ARG A 82 6.80 10.05 -15.08
CA ARG A 82 6.20 8.81 -15.61
C ARG A 82 7.23 7.69 -15.77
N ASN A 83 8.41 8.00 -16.30
CA ASN A 83 9.48 7.00 -16.47
C ASN A 83 9.96 6.44 -15.12
N ASN A 84 10.04 7.28 -14.09
CA ASN A 84 10.41 6.84 -12.75
C ASN A 84 9.34 5.91 -12.15
N LEU A 85 8.04 6.23 -12.32
CA LEU A 85 6.93 5.36 -11.91
C LEU A 85 6.95 4.02 -12.65
N ILE A 86 7.23 4.02 -13.96
CA ILE A 86 7.35 2.81 -14.77
C ILE A 86 8.54 1.97 -14.29
N ALA A 87 9.70 2.58 -14.03
CA ALA A 87 10.88 1.86 -13.56
C ALA A 87 10.66 1.18 -12.19
N THR A 88 10.00 1.88 -11.25
CA THR A 88 9.56 1.29 -9.98
C THR A 88 8.65 0.08 -10.22
N SER A 89 7.68 0.24 -11.12
CA SER A 89 6.71 -0.83 -11.44
C SER A 89 7.37 -2.03 -12.12
N ASP A 90 8.37 -1.82 -12.98
CA ASP A 90 9.15 -2.91 -13.58
C ASP A 90 9.89 -3.73 -12.52
N ASN A 91 10.45 -3.08 -11.50
CA ASN A 91 11.09 -3.77 -10.40
C ASN A 91 10.09 -4.57 -9.56
N PHE A 92 8.88 -4.04 -9.31
CA PHE A 92 7.82 -4.81 -8.65
C PHE A 92 7.38 -6.02 -9.47
N VAL A 93 7.21 -5.87 -10.79
CA VAL A 93 6.89 -7.01 -11.69
C VAL A 93 8.01 -8.05 -11.67
N GLY A 94 9.28 -7.62 -11.65
CA GLY A 94 10.43 -8.52 -11.59
C GLY A 94 10.48 -9.41 -10.34
N GLN A 95 9.80 -9.03 -9.27
CA GLN A 95 9.72 -9.83 -8.05
C GLN A 95 8.79 -11.04 -8.19
N ILE A 96 7.78 -10.97 -9.05
CA ILE A 96 6.73 -11.99 -9.21
C ILE A 96 7.30 -13.35 -9.59
N GLU A 97 8.32 -13.41 -10.43
CA GLU A 97 8.90 -14.66 -10.94
C GLU A 97 9.59 -15.48 -9.84
N ASN A 98 9.99 -14.84 -8.75
CA ASN A 98 10.72 -15.44 -7.64
C ASN A 98 9.84 -15.69 -6.42
N GLU A 99 8.52 -15.45 -6.53
CA GLU A 99 7.57 -15.55 -5.43
C GLU A 99 6.47 -16.58 -5.74
N GLY A 100 6.22 -17.50 -4.78
CA GLY A 100 5.35 -18.67 -5.00
C GLY A 100 3.88 -18.35 -5.20
N TYR A 101 3.41 -17.18 -4.77
CA TYR A 101 2.04 -16.69 -4.95
C TYR A 101 1.92 -15.69 -6.10
N HIS A 102 3.00 -15.47 -6.85
CA HIS A 102 3.08 -14.54 -7.98
C HIS A 102 2.67 -13.10 -7.62
N ILE A 103 3.04 -12.65 -6.44
CA ILE A 103 2.76 -11.31 -5.94
C ILE A 103 3.94 -10.36 -6.15
N PRO A 104 3.69 -9.06 -6.34
CA PRO A 104 4.75 -8.06 -6.52
C PRO A 104 5.33 -7.61 -5.16
N TYR A 105 5.61 -8.57 -4.27
CA TYR A 105 6.10 -8.32 -2.92
C TYR A 105 6.94 -9.49 -2.42
N THR A 106 8.24 -9.40 -2.63
CA THR A 106 9.20 -10.43 -2.21
C THR A 106 10.07 -9.86 -1.10
N VAL A 107 9.74 -10.16 0.15
CA VAL A 107 10.47 -9.74 1.34
C VAL A 107 10.64 -10.92 2.28
N GLU A 108 11.77 -10.95 2.99
CA GLU A 108 12.02 -12.01 4.00
C GLU A 108 11.18 -11.77 5.27
N GLU A 109 11.02 -10.50 5.64
CA GLU A 109 10.32 -10.08 6.84
C GLU A 109 9.10 -9.22 6.49
N TYR A 110 7.94 -9.59 7.03
CA TYR A 110 6.70 -8.87 6.84
C TYR A 110 6.52 -7.85 7.97
N PRO A 111 6.46 -6.55 7.67
CA PRO A 111 6.28 -5.51 8.68
C PRO A 111 4.83 -5.43 9.16
N TRP A 112 4.61 -4.69 10.24
CA TRP A 112 3.27 -4.33 10.69
C TRP A 112 2.52 -3.55 9.60
N GLY A 113 1.35 -4.05 9.21
CA GLY A 113 0.56 -3.45 8.14
C GLY A 113 0.99 -3.89 6.73
N SER A 114 1.67 -5.03 6.60
CA SER A 114 2.20 -5.55 5.32
C SER A 114 1.17 -5.62 4.18
N ASN A 115 -0.11 -5.80 4.49
CA ASN A 115 -1.16 -5.79 3.46
C ASN A 115 -1.28 -4.44 2.75
N SER A 116 -0.87 -3.33 3.38
CA SER A 116 -0.84 -2.03 2.71
C SER A 116 0.18 -1.97 1.59
N SER A 117 1.27 -2.71 1.70
CA SER A 117 2.31 -2.78 0.67
C SER A 117 1.75 -3.30 -0.65
N PHE A 118 0.89 -4.31 -0.61
CA PHE A 118 0.26 -4.85 -1.81
C PHE A 118 -0.58 -3.81 -2.56
N VAL A 119 -1.41 -3.08 -1.85
CA VAL A 119 -2.27 -2.06 -2.48
C VAL A 119 -1.49 -0.80 -2.87
N ASN A 120 -0.48 -0.39 -2.10
CA ASN A 120 0.36 0.73 -2.45
C ASN A 120 1.19 0.43 -3.72
N ARG A 121 1.77 -0.77 -3.85
CA ARG A 121 2.47 -1.20 -5.06
C ARG A 121 1.53 -1.33 -6.25
N ALA A 122 0.30 -1.81 -6.02
CA ALA A 122 -0.72 -1.91 -7.07
C ALA A 122 -1.09 -0.54 -7.68
N ILE A 123 -1.04 0.56 -6.92
CA ILE A 123 -1.24 1.92 -7.44
C ILE A 123 -0.17 2.25 -8.51
N PHE A 124 1.11 1.99 -8.22
CA PHE A 124 2.18 2.21 -9.20
C PHE A 124 1.97 1.37 -10.46
N LEU A 125 1.64 0.10 -10.29
CA LEU A 125 1.41 -0.84 -11.38
C LEU A 125 0.26 -0.39 -12.29
N ILE A 126 -0.84 0.08 -11.73
CA ILE A 126 -2.00 0.56 -12.48
C ILE A 126 -1.62 1.82 -13.28
N TYR A 127 -0.91 2.79 -12.69
CA TYR A 127 -0.44 3.96 -13.43
C TYR A 127 0.59 3.60 -14.51
N ALA A 128 1.48 2.63 -14.26
CA ALA A 128 2.40 2.16 -15.30
C ALA A 128 1.65 1.55 -16.49
N ASN A 129 0.55 0.83 -16.26
CA ASN A 129 -0.35 0.39 -17.33
C ASN A 129 -0.96 1.58 -18.07
N ASP A 130 -1.45 2.59 -17.37
CA ASP A 130 -2.04 3.78 -18.00
C ASP A 130 -1.05 4.53 -18.90
N PHE A 131 0.24 4.55 -18.53
CA PHE A 131 1.27 5.23 -19.31
C PHE A 131 1.78 4.42 -20.49
N THR A 132 1.75 3.08 -20.42
CA THR A 132 2.39 2.19 -21.38
C THR A 132 1.43 1.34 -22.21
N GLY A 133 0.24 1.04 -21.67
CA GLY A 133 -0.68 0.05 -22.23
C GLY A 133 -0.23 -1.40 -22.00
N ASP A 134 0.83 -1.66 -21.24
CA ASP A 134 1.34 -3.02 -21.02
C ASP A 134 0.56 -3.72 -19.91
N ILE A 135 -0.20 -4.73 -20.30
CA ILE A 135 -1.08 -5.53 -19.44
C ILE A 135 -0.33 -6.24 -18.29
N LYS A 136 0.98 -6.43 -18.39
CA LYS A 136 1.77 -7.07 -17.31
C LYS A 136 1.57 -6.38 -15.96
N TYR A 137 1.44 -5.05 -15.96
CA TYR A 137 1.27 -4.28 -14.74
C TYR A 137 -0.09 -4.50 -14.08
N VAL A 138 -1.17 -4.48 -14.87
CA VAL A 138 -2.52 -4.74 -14.33
C VAL A 138 -2.64 -6.18 -13.83
N LYS A 139 -2.03 -7.15 -14.53
CA LYS A 139 -1.96 -8.53 -14.04
C LYS A 139 -1.25 -8.63 -12.68
N ALA A 140 -0.15 -7.92 -12.52
CA ALA A 140 0.57 -7.87 -11.24
C ALA A 140 -0.27 -7.23 -10.13
N ALA A 141 -1.02 -6.17 -10.42
CA ALA A 141 -1.96 -5.55 -9.48
C ALA A 141 -3.11 -6.49 -9.11
N ALA A 142 -3.64 -7.25 -10.09
CA ALA A 142 -4.66 -8.27 -9.85
C ALA A 142 -4.14 -9.40 -8.95
N ASN A 143 -2.92 -9.89 -9.18
CA ASN A 143 -2.30 -10.90 -8.31
C ASN A 143 -2.15 -10.40 -6.86
N ALA A 144 -1.83 -9.13 -6.66
CA ALA A 144 -1.81 -8.52 -5.33
C ALA A 144 -3.19 -8.55 -4.66
N MET A 145 -4.26 -8.26 -5.41
CA MET A 145 -5.64 -8.35 -4.92
C MET A 145 -6.06 -9.79 -4.64
N ASP A 146 -5.70 -10.75 -5.50
CA ASP A 146 -5.99 -12.18 -5.30
C ASP A 146 -5.32 -12.69 -4.01
N TYR A 147 -4.09 -12.26 -3.73
CA TYR A 147 -3.43 -12.56 -2.45
C TYR A 147 -4.22 -12.03 -1.26
N LEU A 148 -4.67 -10.78 -1.31
CA LEU A 148 -5.47 -10.18 -0.23
C LEU A 148 -6.83 -10.86 -0.08
N LEU A 149 -7.39 -11.42 -1.16
CA LEU A 149 -8.67 -12.13 -1.18
C LEU A 149 -8.57 -13.64 -0.84
N GLY A 150 -7.36 -14.14 -0.54
CA GLY A 150 -7.17 -15.48 0.01
C GLY A 150 -6.22 -16.40 -0.76
N ALA A 151 -5.68 -15.99 -1.91
CA ALA A 151 -4.62 -16.72 -2.62
C ALA A 151 -3.27 -16.53 -1.91
N ASN A 152 -3.18 -16.96 -0.65
CA ASN A 152 -2.03 -16.78 0.24
C ASN A 152 -1.84 -18.01 1.14
N PRO A 153 -0.70 -18.16 1.87
CA PRO A 153 -0.42 -19.32 2.70
C PRO A 153 -1.44 -19.59 3.80
N MET A 154 -2.18 -18.57 4.22
CA MET A 154 -3.19 -18.70 5.28
C MET A 154 -4.55 -19.16 4.75
N ASN A 155 -4.73 -19.21 3.43
CA ASN A 155 -6.03 -19.45 2.77
C ASN A 155 -7.13 -18.58 3.40
N LEU A 156 -6.80 -17.31 3.64
CA LEU A 156 -7.65 -16.35 4.35
C LEU A 156 -7.72 -15.04 3.57
N SER A 157 -8.92 -14.57 3.29
CA SER A 157 -9.09 -13.19 2.82
C SER A 157 -8.83 -12.21 3.96
N TYR A 158 -7.91 -11.29 3.75
CA TYR A 158 -7.61 -10.20 4.67
C TYR A 158 -8.61 -9.04 4.55
N ILE A 159 -9.62 -9.19 3.67
CA ILE A 159 -10.70 -8.23 3.47
C ILE A 159 -11.95 -8.77 4.13
N THR A 160 -12.46 -8.09 5.16
CA THR A 160 -13.64 -8.53 5.92
C THR A 160 -14.85 -8.71 5.01
N GLY A 161 -15.59 -9.80 5.20
CA GLY A 161 -16.83 -10.07 4.48
C GLY A 161 -16.69 -10.47 3.01
N TYR A 162 -15.47 -10.56 2.47
CA TYR A 162 -15.20 -11.01 1.10
C TYR A 162 -14.38 -12.30 1.09
N GLY A 163 -14.72 -13.22 0.16
CA GLY A 163 -14.13 -14.55 0.10
C GLY A 163 -14.82 -15.58 0.99
N THR A 164 -14.50 -16.86 0.81
CA THR A 164 -15.11 -17.98 1.56
C THR A 164 -14.60 -18.09 2.99
N ASN A 165 -13.39 -17.61 3.25
CA ASN A 165 -12.74 -17.59 4.55
C ASN A 165 -12.12 -16.21 4.76
N ALA A 166 -12.86 -15.29 5.35
CA ALA A 166 -12.43 -13.91 5.56
C ALA A 166 -12.10 -13.63 7.02
N ALA A 167 -11.23 -12.63 7.26
CA ALA A 167 -10.94 -12.11 8.59
C ALA A 167 -12.23 -11.62 9.26
N LYS A 168 -12.43 -11.99 10.53
CA LYS A 168 -13.65 -11.73 11.32
C LYS A 168 -13.40 -10.95 12.59
N SER A 169 -12.15 -10.89 13.03
CA SER A 169 -11.79 -10.34 14.34
C SER A 169 -10.82 -9.17 14.23
N PRO A 170 -11.12 -8.13 13.43
CA PRO A 170 -10.24 -6.98 13.31
C PRO A 170 -10.07 -6.29 14.67
N HIS A 171 -8.90 -5.72 14.88
CA HIS A 171 -8.65 -4.88 16.04
C HIS A 171 -9.17 -3.46 15.78
N HIS A 172 -10.44 -3.26 16.10
CA HIS A 172 -11.13 -1.99 15.92
C HIS A 172 -12.06 -1.71 17.11
N ARG A 173 -12.13 -0.46 17.57
CA ARG A 173 -12.90 -0.11 18.78
C ARG A 173 -14.41 -0.15 18.57
N PHE A 174 -14.89 0.17 17.38
CA PHE A 174 -16.30 0.16 17.05
C PHE A 174 -16.74 -1.22 16.55
N TRP A 175 -15.99 -1.86 15.66
CA TRP A 175 -16.25 -3.22 15.17
C TRP A 175 -15.59 -4.24 16.09
N ALA A 176 -16.08 -4.33 17.31
CA ALA A 176 -15.45 -5.11 18.37
C ALA A 176 -16.27 -6.32 18.80
N HIS A 177 -17.16 -6.82 17.93
CA HIS A 177 -18.07 -7.94 18.23
C HIS A 177 -17.35 -9.17 18.79
N ALA A 178 -16.17 -9.49 18.30
CA ALA A 178 -15.35 -10.59 18.80
C ALA A 178 -14.90 -10.45 20.28
N ALA A 179 -14.99 -9.25 20.85
CA ALA A 179 -14.70 -8.99 22.26
C ALA A 179 -15.95 -8.67 23.09
N ASP A 180 -16.98 -8.12 22.44
CA ASP A 180 -18.25 -7.74 23.07
C ASP A 180 -19.39 -7.91 22.06
N GLU A 181 -20.27 -8.90 22.31
CA GLU A 181 -21.41 -9.25 21.44
C GLU A 181 -22.39 -8.08 21.21
N ASN A 182 -22.36 -7.05 22.07
CA ASN A 182 -23.16 -5.84 21.87
C ASN A 182 -22.54 -4.86 20.88
N SER A 183 -21.27 -5.04 20.52
CA SER A 183 -20.59 -4.24 19.50
C SER A 183 -20.94 -4.75 18.09
N PRO A 184 -20.96 -3.88 17.07
CA PRO A 184 -21.21 -4.29 15.69
C PRO A 184 -20.14 -5.26 15.16
N GLU A 185 -20.58 -6.14 14.27
CA GLU A 185 -19.68 -6.90 13.39
C GLU A 185 -18.87 -5.97 12.48
N PRO A 186 -17.70 -6.41 12.01
CA PRO A 186 -16.93 -5.65 11.02
C PRO A 186 -17.74 -5.42 9.75
N ALA A 187 -17.71 -4.19 9.24
CA ALA A 187 -18.28 -3.92 7.92
C ALA A 187 -17.53 -4.72 6.86
N PRO A 188 -18.21 -5.25 5.82
CA PRO A 188 -17.55 -5.84 4.67
C PRO A 188 -16.64 -4.82 3.96
N GLY A 189 -15.47 -5.28 3.48
CA GLY A 189 -14.56 -4.48 2.70
C GLY A 189 -13.44 -3.79 3.48
N ALA A 190 -13.29 -4.07 4.78
CA ALA A 190 -12.18 -3.51 5.55
C ALA A 190 -10.94 -4.41 5.45
N LEU A 191 -9.79 -3.82 5.07
CA LEU A 191 -8.50 -4.48 5.02
C LEU A 191 -7.83 -4.46 6.39
N VAL A 192 -7.52 -5.65 6.91
CA VAL A 192 -6.71 -5.81 8.13
C VAL A 192 -5.21 -5.74 7.81
N GLY A 193 -4.39 -5.49 8.83
CA GLY A 193 -2.95 -5.28 8.71
C GLY A 193 -2.16 -6.38 7.99
N GLY A 194 -2.55 -7.64 8.19
CA GLY A 194 -1.91 -8.79 7.54
C GLY A 194 -0.76 -9.40 8.32
N PRO A 195 0.03 -10.28 7.69
CA PRO A 195 1.17 -10.94 8.29
C PRO A 195 2.19 -9.94 8.86
N ASN A 196 2.76 -10.28 10.02
CA ASN A 196 3.79 -9.46 10.66
C ASN A 196 4.82 -10.40 11.34
N SER A 197 6.01 -10.48 10.77
CA SER A 197 7.10 -11.28 11.30
C SER A 197 8.18 -10.45 12.01
N THR A 198 8.01 -9.13 12.09
CA THR A 198 9.00 -8.20 12.67
C THR A 198 8.64 -7.73 14.07
N SER A 199 7.34 -7.59 14.39
CA SER A 199 6.88 -7.05 15.67
C SER A 199 5.91 -8.00 16.36
N TYR A 200 6.30 -8.45 17.54
CA TYR A 200 5.52 -9.35 18.40
C TYR A 200 5.04 -8.61 19.65
N SER A 201 4.50 -7.40 19.47
CA SER A 201 4.22 -6.45 20.56
C SER A 201 2.88 -6.68 21.26
N ASP A 202 2.00 -7.51 20.70
CA ASP A 202 0.74 -7.87 21.35
C ASP A 202 0.77 -9.30 21.92
N PRO A 203 -0.17 -9.62 22.85
CA PRO A 203 -0.19 -10.92 23.54
C PRO A 203 -0.34 -12.13 22.61
N VAL A 204 -1.03 -11.97 21.46
CA VAL A 204 -1.25 -13.05 20.49
C VAL A 204 -0.02 -13.20 19.61
N ALA A 205 0.50 -12.08 19.07
CA ALA A 205 1.72 -12.09 18.26
C ALA A 205 2.90 -12.68 19.04
N ALA A 206 3.03 -12.36 20.32
CA ALA A 206 4.08 -12.91 21.18
C ALA A 206 4.09 -14.44 21.20
N THR A 207 2.93 -15.10 21.07
CA THR A 207 2.84 -16.58 21.03
C THR A 207 3.35 -17.18 19.72
N LEU A 208 3.48 -16.40 18.65
CA LEU A 208 3.95 -16.86 17.35
C LEU A 208 5.45 -16.66 17.14
N LYS A 209 6.13 -15.97 18.06
CA LYS A 209 7.56 -15.69 17.94
C LYS A 209 8.38 -16.99 17.85
N GLY A 210 9.09 -17.15 16.74
CA GLY A 210 9.87 -18.34 16.44
C GLY A 210 9.05 -19.57 16.01
N LEU A 211 7.72 -19.44 15.86
CA LEU A 211 6.84 -20.52 15.42
C LEU A 211 6.25 -20.27 14.02
N CYS A 212 6.49 -19.10 13.44
CA CYS A 212 6.06 -18.72 12.09
C CYS A 212 7.18 -18.00 11.35
N VAL A 213 7.06 -17.90 10.04
CA VAL A 213 7.98 -17.15 9.16
C VAL A 213 7.19 -16.35 8.11
N GLY A 214 7.59 -15.11 7.86
CA GLY A 214 7.05 -14.26 6.80
C GLY A 214 5.52 -14.26 6.75
N GLN A 215 4.98 -14.69 5.63
CA GLN A 215 3.53 -14.70 5.32
C GLN A 215 2.68 -15.57 6.25
N THR A 216 3.29 -16.51 6.99
CA THR A 216 2.56 -17.39 7.93
C THR A 216 2.39 -16.79 9.32
N CYS A 217 3.01 -15.63 9.58
CA CYS A 217 2.92 -14.93 10.86
C CYS A 217 1.65 -14.08 10.93
N TYR A 218 0.51 -14.75 11.04
CA TYR A 218 -0.80 -14.11 11.16
C TYR A 218 -1.73 -14.91 12.08
N ARG A 219 -2.60 -14.21 12.79
CA ARG A 219 -3.71 -14.80 13.57
C ARG A 219 -4.89 -13.86 13.56
N ASP A 220 -6.07 -14.35 13.10
CA ASP A 220 -7.31 -13.59 13.16
C ASP A 220 -7.82 -13.56 14.61
N SER A 221 -7.53 -12.47 15.30
CA SER A 221 -7.93 -12.24 16.71
C SER A 221 -7.96 -10.75 17.00
N ILE A 222 -9.00 -10.28 17.67
CA ILE A 222 -9.15 -8.90 18.09
C ILE A 222 -8.02 -8.44 19.03
N ASN A 223 -7.38 -9.37 19.74
CA ASN A 223 -6.25 -9.09 20.64
C ASN A 223 -4.88 -9.12 19.91
N ALA A 224 -4.88 -9.39 18.62
CA ALA A 224 -3.72 -9.39 17.76
C ALA A 224 -3.64 -8.09 16.93
N TRP A 225 -3.48 -6.94 17.60
CA TRP A 225 -3.51 -5.64 16.92
C TRP A 225 -2.40 -5.49 15.88
N SER A 226 -1.23 -6.10 16.07
CA SER A 226 -0.14 -6.04 15.10
C SER A 226 -0.43 -6.74 13.77
N PHE A 227 -1.50 -7.56 13.71
CA PHE A 227 -1.98 -8.25 12.51
C PHE A 227 -3.32 -7.70 11.99
N ASN A 228 -4.18 -7.24 12.92
CA ASN A 228 -5.60 -7.04 12.65
C ASN A 228 -6.07 -5.59 12.81
N GLU A 229 -5.18 -4.62 13.02
CA GLU A 229 -5.57 -3.21 12.96
C GLU A 229 -6.20 -2.88 11.60
N ILE A 230 -7.13 -1.92 11.62
CA ILE A 230 -7.70 -1.30 10.43
C ILE A 230 -7.32 0.18 10.47
N THR A 231 -6.68 0.68 9.40
CA THR A 231 -6.28 2.08 9.30
C THR A 231 -6.73 2.71 7.98
N ILE A 232 -6.87 4.02 7.97
CA ILE A 232 -7.29 4.78 6.79
C ILE A 232 -6.26 4.63 5.66
N ASN A 233 -4.97 4.72 5.98
CA ASN A 233 -3.88 4.65 5.01
C ASN A 233 -3.68 3.27 4.36
N TRP A 234 -4.31 2.21 4.88
CA TRP A 234 -4.36 0.89 4.24
C TRP A 234 -5.62 0.71 3.40
N ASN A 235 -6.72 1.26 3.87
CA ASN A 235 -8.03 1.08 3.27
C ASN A 235 -8.31 2.06 2.12
N ALA A 236 -7.76 3.28 2.14
CA ALA A 236 -7.88 4.22 1.03
C ALA A 236 -7.22 3.68 -0.26
N PRO A 237 -5.98 3.15 -0.23
CA PRO A 237 -5.39 2.46 -1.38
C PRO A 237 -6.21 1.26 -1.86
N LEU A 238 -6.76 0.45 -0.93
CA LEU A 238 -7.62 -0.68 -1.31
C LEU A 238 -8.82 -0.23 -2.14
N VAL A 239 -9.52 0.81 -1.69
CA VAL A 239 -10.69 1.34 -2.42
C VAL A 239 -10.29 1.82 -3.81
N TRP A 240 -9.17 2.53 -3.91
CA TRP A 240 -8.69 3.04 -5.18
C TRP A 240 -8.31 1.90 -6.16
N VAL A 241 -7.55 0.90 -5.69
CA VAL A 241 -7.12 -0.25 -6.50
C VAL A 241 -8.31 -1.10 -6.93
N ALA A 242 -9.24 -1.39 -6.00
CA ALA A 242 -10.43 -2.16 -6.32
C ALA A 242 -11.29 -1.47 -7.39
N SER A 243 -11.49 -0.15 -7.27
CA SER A 243 -12.22 0.65 -8.27
C SER A 243 -11.52 0.64 -9.62
N ALA A 244 -10.20 0.82 -9.65
CA ALA A 244 -9.44 0.83 -10.90
C ALA A 244 -9.47 -0.52 -11.63
N LEU A 245 -9.45 -1.63 -10.90
CA LEU A 245 -9.57 -2.97 -11.49
C LEU A 245 -11.00 -3.26 -11.96
N ASP A 246 -12.04 -2.79 -11.25
CA ASP A 246 -13.45 -2.95 -11.64
C ASP A 246 -13.80 -2.15 -12.91
N GLU A 247 -13.19 -1.00 -13.11
CA GLU A 247 -13.37 -0.15 -14.32
C GLU A 247 -12.85 -0.80 -15.62
N GLY A 248 -12.47 -2.06 -15.60
CA GLY A 248 -12.14 -2.85 -16.79
C GLY A 248 -10.72 -2.68 -17.31
N LYS A 249 -9.78 -2.30 -16.47
CA LYS A 249 -8.34 -2.24 -16.79
C LYS A 249 -7.74 -3.61 -17.19
N LEU A 250 -8.48 -4.70 -16.99
CA LEU A 250 -8.10 -6.08 -17.36
C LEU A 250 -8.53 -6.48 -18.79
N ASN A 251 -9.19 -5.59 -19.54
CA ASN A 251 -9.67 -5.84 -20.90
C ASN A 251 -8.73 -5.32 -21.97
#